data_6ee679db70e8d9e2d25591b218b62541
#
_entry.id   6ee679db70e8d9e2d25591b218b62541
#
_cell.length_a   1.000
_cell.length_b   1.000
_cell.length_c   1.000
_cell.angle_alpha   90.00
_cell.angle_beta   90.00
_cell.angle_gamma   90.00
#
_symmetry.space_group_name_H-M   'P 1'
#
loop_
_entity.id
_entity.type
_entity.pdbx_description
1 polymer ?
#
loop_
_entity_poly.entity_id
_entity_poly.type
_entity_poly.pdbx_seq_one_letter_code
_entity_poly.pdbx_strand_id
1 'polypeptide(L)'
;MPYTLVPFTQEYLEPAVALFIESYTSEQQHSLVLPSRVLDEPTWIQGLLHANLANPGVVVVEQNHVLAYMVTGDHFVWKGQQAAIVLEYGHSAIGTQKRALYQRMYMYLAQAWVNQHIHLHLIRYFAHDMILQETLYHLGFGAILAERLRDCSAVAARHDVAIRVEQDVSRLITLQTEHNRYYLNAPIFIRKPTAHQDVLAELAAHAAQCDVVFAYDDQQEPCAYMIVGESTIGGEGCLLQQTKTAQIKSAYVRPELRGQGIGTALLQRAVEWAHQQRYARVFVEHETANVYGGQFWGNYFTPYLYASMRYIDPTLSMQG
;
A
#
# COMPACT_ATOMS: atom_id res chain seq x y z
N MET A 1 4.77 22.02 -28.05
CA MET A 1 4.64 21.92 -26.61
C MET A 1 5.87 22.60 -26.02
N PRO A 2 5.74 23.50 -25.05
CA PRO A 2 6.85 24.34 -24.59
C PRO A 2 7.84 23.64 -23.63
N TYR A 3 7.54 22.40 -23.18
CA TYR A 3 8.36 21.66 -22.21
C TYR A 3 9.19 20.54 -22.85
N THR A 4 10.32 20.21 -22.21
CA THR A 4 11.24 19.12 -22.58
C THR A 4 11.26 18.04 -21.50
N LEU A 5 11.48 16.78 -21.92
CA LEU A 5 11.74 15.66 -21.03
C LEU A 5 13.25 15.44 -20.98
N VAL A 6 13.80 15.41 -19.77
CA VAL A 6 15.22 15.16 -19.53
C VAL A 6 15.39 14.03 -18.50
N PRO A 7 16.50 13.28 -18.50
CA PRO A 7 16.77 12.28 -17.46
C PRO A 7 16.74 12.90 -16.06
N PHE A 8 16.26 12.13 -15.08
CA PHE A 8 16.31 12.54 -13.67
C PHE A 8 17.75 12.42 -13.15
N THR A 9 18.32 13.53 -12.69
CA THR A 9 19.70 13.62 -12.20
C THR A 9 19.74 14.34 -10.84
N GLN A 10 20.90 14.36 -10.22
CA GLN A 10 21.10 14.97 -8.89
C GLN A 10 20.64 16.44 -8.81
N GLU A 11 20.75 17.20 -9.89
CA GLU A 11 20.34 18.60 -9.94
C GLU A 11 18.82 18.81 -9.77
N TYR A 12 18.01 17.78 -10.04
CA TYR A 12 16.55 17.82 -9.92
C TYR A 12 16.02 17.30 -8.59
N LEU A 13 16.86 16.84 -7.65
CA LEU A 13 16.42 16.30 -6.36
C LEU A 13 15.64 17.34 -5.55
N GLU A 14 16.18 18.52 -5.36
CA GLU A 14 15.53 19.57 -4.57
C GLU A 14 14.20 20.03 -5.17
N PRO A 15 14.11 20.37 -6.48
CA PRO A 15 12.82 20.66 -7.11
C PRO A 15 11.81 19.50 -7.03
N ALA A 16 12.24 18.25 -7.17
CA ALA A 16 11.37 17.08 -7.06
C ALA A 16 10.80 16.94 -5.65
N VAL A 17 11.62 17.12 -4.61
CA VAL A 17 11.16 17.13 -3.21
C VAL A 17 10.11 18.21 -2.99
N ALA A 18 10.31 19.41 -3.51
CA ALA A 18 9.33 20.50 -3.39
C ALA A 18 7.98 20.13 -4.02
N LEU A 19 7.98 19.56 -5.22
CA LEU A 19 6.76 19.07 -5.89
C LEU A 19 6.08 17.93 -5.11
N PHE A 20 6.86 17.02 -4.54
CA PHE A 20 6.31 15.95 -3.72
C PHE A 20 5.64 16.48 -2.45
N ILE A 21 6.27 17.42 -1.76
CA ILE A 21 5.71 18.07 -0.56
C ILE A 21 4.37 18.73 -0.87
N GLU A 22 4.23 19.37 -2.03
CA GLU A 22 2.95 19.96 -2.47
C GLU A 22 1.87 18.88 -2.63
N SER A 23 2.18 17.78 -3.31
CA SER A 23 1.27 16.63 -3.45
C SER A 23 0.92 15.99 -2.11
N TYR A 24 1.90 15.83 -1.22
CA TYR A 24 1.69 15.28 0.12
C TYR A 24 0.80 16.18 0.98
N THR A 25 1.03 17.50 0.94
CA THR A 25 0.22 18.48 1.66
C THR A 25 -1.24 18.46 1.17
N SER A 26 -1.44 18.29 -0.13
CA SER A 26 -2.79 18.13 -0.69
C SER A 26 -3.46 16.85 -0.17
N GLU A 27 -2.74 15.72 -0.12
CA GLU A 27 -3.28 14.47 0.43
C GLU A 27 -3.59 14.58 1.94
N GLN A 28 -2.78 15.30 2.72
CA GLN A 28 -3.04 15.50 4.15
C GLN A 28 -4.38 16.18 4.43
N GLN A 29 -4.89 17.00 3.52
CA GLN A 29 -6.20 17.64 3.67
C GLN A 29 -7.35 16.62 3.67
N HIS A 30 -7.15 15.47 3.04
CA HIS A 30 -8.11 14.38 2.95
C HIS A 30 -7.82 13.25 3.97
N SER A 31 -6.54 13.03 4.25
CA SER A 31 -6.03 11.97 5.12
C SER A 31 -5.37 12.60 6.35
N LEU A 32 -6.18 13.19 7.24
CA LEU A 32 -5.73 14.04 8.38
C LEU A 32 -4.76 13.35 9.35
N VAL A 33 -4.69 12.02 9.33
CA VAL A 33 -3.79 11.24 10.18
C VAL A 33 -2.44 10.92 9.53
N LEU A 34 -2.17 11.42 8.32
CA LEU A 34 -0.85 11.29 7.71
C LEU A 34 0.23 11.94 8.59
N PRO A 35 1.43 11.32 8.72
CA PRO A 35 2.49 11.87 9.56
C PRO A 35 3.02 13.19 9.02
N SER A 36 3.44 14.10 9.92
CA SER A 36 4.08 15.36 9.52
C SER A 36 5.53 15.18 9.03
N ARG A 37 6.13 14.01 9.21
CA ARG A 37 7.55 13.75 8.93
C ARG A 37 8.01 14.21 7.55
N VAL A 38 7.20 14.02 6.52
CA VAL A 38 7.52 14.49 5.15
C VAL A 38 7.74 16.00 5.10
N LEU A 39 6.98 16.76 5.88
CA LEU A 39 7.07 18.22 5.95
C LEU A 39 8.19 18.67 6.89
N ASP A 40 8.39 17.93 8.00
CA ASP A 40 9.37 18.27 9.04
C ASP A 40 10.80 17.88 8.62
N GLU A 41 10.95 16.81 7.81
CA GLU A 41 12.22 16.23 7.38
C GLU A 41 12.29 16.08 5.84
N PRO A 42 12.28 17.18 5.04
CA PRO A 42 12.32 17.07 3.56
C PRO A 42 13.56 16.32 3.03
N THR A 43 14.67 16.41 3.76
CA THR A 43 15.91 15.71 3.44
C THR A 43 15.78 14.18 3.46
N TRP A 44 14.82 13.64 4.22
CA TRP A 44 14.51 12.23 4.18
C TRP A 44 13.96 11.80 2.80
N ILE A 45 13.00 12.56 2.24
CA ILE A 45 12.49 12.32 0.88
C ILE A 45 13.59 12.51 -0.16
N GLN A 46 14.44 13.52 0.00
CA GLN A 46 15.61 13.72 -0.86
C GLN A 46 16.53 12.48 -0.85
N GLY A 47 16.77 11.89 0.33
CA GLY A 47 17.55 10.65 0.47
C GLY A 47 16.90 9.46 -0.24
N LEU A 48 15.57 9.30 -0.16
CA LEU A 48 14.83 8.26 -0.88
C LEU A 48 14.94 8.43 -2.39
N LEU A 49 14.79 9.64 -2.90
CA LEU A 49 14.96 9.93 -4.33
C LEU A 49 16.42 9.75 -4.79
N HIS A 50 17.39 10.16 -3.97
CA HIS A 50 18.81 10.01 -4.25
C HIS A 50 19.19 8.53 -4.40
N ALA A 51 18.64 7.64 -3.57
CA ALA A 51 18.90 6.21 -3.64
C ALA A 51 18.45 5.59 -4.98
N ASN A 52 17.53 6.24 -5.70
CA ASN A 52 16.99 5.78 -6.98
C ASN A 52 17.61 6.47 -8.21
N LEU A 53 18.66 7.30 -8.05
CA LEU A 53 19.29 8.02 -9.18
C LEU A 53 19.88 7.12 -10.26
N ALA A 54 20.25 5.89 -9.91
CA ALA A 54 20.76 4.90 -10.88
C ALA A 54 19.67 4.24 -11.72
N ASN A 55 18.42 4.35 -11.30
CA ASN A 55 17.27 3.77 -11.99
C ASN A 55 16.73 4.73 -13.05
N PRO A 56 15.98 4.23 -14.06
CA PRO A 56 15.34 5.09 -15.04
C PRO A 56 14.46 6.15 -14.36
N GLY A 57 14.70 7.40 -14.70
CA GLY A 57 13.91 8.54 -14.19
C GLY A 57 13.82 9.65 -15.23
N VAL A 58 12.77 10.46 -15.16
CA VAL A 58 12.49 11.55 -16.08
C VAL A 58 11.98 12.78 -15.35
N VAL A 59 12.37 13.94 -15.83
CA VAL A 59 11.87 15.25 -15.39
C VAL A 59 11.27 15.98 -16.56
N VAL A 60 10.19 16.70 -16.33
CA VAL A 60 9.60 17.62 -17.30
C VAL A 60 9.96 19.06 -16.92
N VAL A 61 10.66 19.74 -17.82
CA VAL A 61 11.18 21.09 -17.59
C VAL A 61 10.60 22.05 -18.62
N GLU A 62 10.16 23.22 -18.16
CA GLU A 62 9.73 24.36 -18.97
C GLU A 62 10.40 25.63 -18.47
N GLN A 63 11.15 26.33 -19.33
CA GLN A 63 11.83 27.59 -18.96
C GLN A 63 12.65 27.48 -17.67
N ASN A 64 13.41 26.40 -17.50
CA ASN A 64 14.19 26.05 -16.31
C ASN A 64 13.36 25.76 -15.03
N HIS A 65 12.05 25.63 -15.11
CA HIS A 65 11.19 25.20 -14.01
C HIS A 65 10.82 23.73 -14.15
N VAL A 66 10.95 22.96 -13.08
CA VAL A 66 10.49 21.58 -13.02
C VAL A 66 8.98 21.58 -12.83
N LEU A 67 8.26 20.99 -13.79
CA LEU A 67 6.79 20.86 -13.75
C LEU A 67 6.35 19.50 -13.22
N ALA A 68 7.17 18.47 -13.44
CA ALA A 68 6.85 17.10 -13.04
C ALA A 68 8.11 16.24 -13.03
N TYR A 69 8.07 15.15 -12.28
CA TYR A 69 9.10 14.11 -12.33
C TYR A 69 8.48 12.73 -12.10
N MET A 70 9.17 11.70 -12.56
CA MET A 70 8.86 10.29 -12.28
C MET A 70 10.15 9.48 -12.27
N VAL A 71 10.39 8.72 -11.19
CA VAL A 71 11.61 7.94 -10.96
C VAL A 71 11.22 6.52 -10.60
N THR A 72 11.86 5.55 -11.23
CA THR A 72 11.69 4.13 -10.91
C THR A 72 12.37 3.81 -9.57
N GLY A 73 11.69 3.10 -8.70
CA GLY A 73 12.26 2.47 -7.52
C GLY A 73 13.06 1.22 -7.88
N ASP A 74 13.48 0.47 -6.85
CA ASP A 74 14.18 -0.80 -7.08
C ASP A 74 13.26 -1.81 -7.77
N HIS A 75 13.82 -2.53 -8.76
CA HIS A 75 13.10 -3.61 -9.41
C HIS A 75 12.86 -4.76 -8.44
N PHE A 76 11.72 -5.38 -8.53
CA PHE A 76 11.36 -6.49 -7.67
C PHE A 76 10.64 -7.59 -8.44
N VAL A 77 10.50 -8.75 -7.81
CA VAL A 77 9.77 -9.87 -8.40
C VAL A 77 8.35 -9.89 -7.83
N TRP A 78 7.36 -9.67 -8.67
CA TRP A 78 5.96 -9.81 -8.34
C TRP A 78 5.41 -11.09 -8.92
N LYS A 79 5.05 -12.05 -8.08
CA LYS A 79 4.47 -13.35 -8.49
C LYS A 79 5.25 -14.06 -9.59
N GLY A 80 6.59 -14.05 -9.48
CA GLY A 80 7.49 -14.71 -10.41
C GLY A 80 7.87 -13.90 -11.66
N GLN A 81 7.40 -12.66 -11.78
CA GLN A 81 7.72 -11.77 -12.90
C GLN A 81 8.50 -10.54 -12.41
N GLN A 82 9.47 -10.11 -13.22
CA GLN A 82 10.16 -8.85 -12.98
C GLN A 82 9.19 -7.68 -13.14
N ALA A 83 9.18 -6.78 -12.18
CA ALA A 83 8.31 -5.61 -12.13
C ALA A 83 9.12 -4.33 -11.92
N ALA A 84 8.75 -3.27 -12.64
CA ALA A 84 9.16 -1.91 -12.34
C ALA A 84 8.13 -1.27 -11.42
N ILE A 85 8.58 -0.52 -10.43
CA ILE A 85 7.71 0.21 -9.52
C ILE A 85 8.08 1.68 -9.49
N VAL A 86 7.08 2.54 -9.49
CA VAL A 86 7.19 3.94 -9.08
C VAL A 86 6.48 4.07 -7.75
N LEU A 87 7.22 4.41 -6.71
CA LEU A 87 6.69 4.59 -5.36
C LEU A 87 5.98 5.96 -5.25
N GLU A 88 5.16 6.13 -4.24
CA GLU A 88 4.34 7.32 -4.02
C GLU A 88 5.15 8.63 -3.95
N TYR A 89 6.38 8.57 -3.46
CA TYR A 89 7.32 9.69 -3.47
C TYR A 89 8.13 9.81 -4.76
N GLY A 90 8.08 8.78 -5.61
CA GLY A 90 8.84 8.70 -6.86
C GLY A 90 8.23 9.51 -8.01
N HIS A 91 7.16 10.23 -7.80
CA HIS A 91 6.55 11.07 -8.84
C HIS A 91 5.74 12.23 -8.24
N SER A 92 5.66 13.31 -9.00
CA SER A 92 4.71 14.38 -8.79
C SER A 92 4.55 15.19 -10.08
N ALA A 93 3.40 15.82 -10.26
CA ALA A 93 3.14 16.78 -11.30
C ALA A 93 2.14 17.83 -10.82
N ILE A 94 2.35 19.08 -11.19
CA ILE A 94 1.51 20.21 -10.80
C ILE A 94 0.88 20.90 -12.00
N GLY A 95 -0.10 21.74 -11.70
CA GLY A 95 -0.75 22.62 -12.69
C GLY A 95 -1.84 21.93 -13.54
N THR A 96 -2.35 22.69 -14.48
CA THR A 96 -3.52 22.31 -15.30
C THR A 96 -3.23 21.23 -16.32
N GLN A 97 -1.95 20.98 -16.64
CA GLN A 97 -1.49 19.98 -17.62
C GLN A 97 -1.13 18.64 -16.98
N LYS A 98 -1.43 18.43 -15.71
CA LYS A 98 -1.05 17.24 -14.91
C LYS A 98 -1.27 15.92 -15.66
N ARG A 99 -2.42 15.71 -16.29
CA ARG A 99 -2.70 14.52 -17.11
C ARG A 99 -1.67 14.32 -18.22
N ALA A 100 -1.41 15.35 -19.04
CA ALA A 100 -0.48 15.27 -20.16
C ALA A 100 0.96 15.02 -19.68
N LEU A 101 1.36 15.61 -18.55
CA LEU A 101 2.66 15.42 -17.94
C LEU A 101 2.85 13.95 -17.53
N TYR A 102 1.89 13.35 -16.80
CA TYR A 102 1.95 11.94 -16.41
C TYR A 102 1.97 10.99 -17.60
N GLN A 103 1.16 11.25 -18.63
CA GLN A 103 1.18 10.44 -19.86
C GLN A 103 2.56 10.45 -20.52
N ARG A 104 3.21 11.61 -20.61
CA ARG A 104 4.53 11.75 -21.22
C ARG A 104 5.63 11.08 -20.40
N MET A 105 5.63 11.27 -19.08
CA MET A 105 6.59 10.63 -18.21
C MET A 105 6.46 9.10 -18.26
N TYR A 106 5.22 8.60 -18.22
CA TYR A 106 4.98 7.17 -18.32
C TYR A 106 5.44 6.59 -19.68
N MET A 107 5.13 7.27 -20.78
CA MET A 107 5.59 6.82 -22.11
C MET A 107 7.12 6.70 -22.15
N TYR A 108 7.84 7.66 -21.58
CA TYR A 108 9.30 7.66 -21.53
C TYR A 108 9.83 6.46 -20.71
N LEU A 109 9.31 6.26 -19.50
CA LEU A 109 9.77 5.19 -18.61
C LEU A 109 9.31 3.80 -19.09
N ALA A 110 8.08 3.67 -19.57
CA ALA A 110 7.56 2.39 -20.08
C ALA A 110 8.43 1.86 -21.22
N GLN A 111 8.92 2.73 -22.12
CA GLN A 111 9.84 2.33 -23.18
C GLN A 111 11.17 1.82 -22.60
N ALA A 112 11.72 2.50 -21.58
CA ALA A 112 12.94 2.06 -20.92
C ALA A 112 12.77 0.70 -20.22
N TRP A 113 11.63 0.46 -19.56
CA TRP A 113 11.34 -0.80 -18.88
C TRP A 113 11.15 -1.95 -19.86
N VAL A 114 10.39 -1.75 -20.92
CA VAL A 114 10.20 -2.78 -21.97
C VAL A 114 11.51 -3.13 -22.66
N ASN A 115 12.40 -2.17 -22.89
CA ASN A 115 13.75 -2.42 -23.41
C ASN A 115 14.60 -3.29 -22.47
N GLN A 116 14.30 -3.31 -21.18
CA GLN A 116 14.91 -4.17 -20.16
C GLN A 116 14.12 -5.47 -19.93
N HIS A 117 13.16 -5.80 -20.79
CA HIS A 117 12.26 -6.97 -20.66
C HIS A 117 11.40 -6.96 -19.38
N ILE A 118 11.08 -5.79 -18.84
CA ILE A 118 10.18 -5.63 -17.73
C ILE A 118 8.80 -5.29 -18.27
N HIS A 119 7.86 -6.22 -18.13
CA HIS A 119 6.51 -6.14 -18.69
C HIS A 119 5.41 -5.95 -17.64
N LEU A 120 5.79 -5.86 -16.37
CA LEU A 120 4.88 -5.59 -15.28
C LEU A 120 5.24 -4.23 -14.67
N HIS A 121 4.31 -3.27 -14.78
CA HIS A 121 4.53 -1.90 -14.33
C HIS A 121 3.59 -1.60 -13.17
N LEU A 122 4.14 -1.13 -12.04
CA LEU A 122 3.38 -0.68 -10.87
C LEU A 122 3.62 0.81 -10.64
N ILE A 123 2.55 1.50 -10.28
CA ILE A 123 2.61 2.90 -9.83
C ILE A 123 1.76 3.01 -8.56
N ARG A 124 2.38 3.55 -7.50
CA ARG A 124 1.72 3.86 -6.23
C ARG A 124 1.42 5.35 -6.21
N TYR A 125 0.23 5.75 -5.78
CA TYR A 125 -0.20 7.14 -5.82
C TYR A 125 -1.21 7.46 -4.73
N PHE A 126 -1.28 8.73 -4.33
CA PHE A 126 -2.22 9.19 -3.32
C PHE A 126 -3.68 9.01 -3.77
N ALA A 127 -4.50 8.56 -2.83
CA ALA A 127 -5.88 8.15 -3.12
C ALA A 127 -6.77 9.29 -3.63
N HIS A 128 -6.47 10.54 -3.27
CA HIS A 128 -7.25 11.71 -3.66
C HIS A 128 -6.68 12.43 -4.89
N ASP A 129 -5.62 11.89 -5.51
CA ASP A 129 -5.13 12.36 -6.81
C ASP A 129 -5.99 11.79 -7.97
N MET A 130 -7.20 12.30 -8.08
CA MET A 130 -8.18 11.83 -9.07
C MET A 130 -7.71 12.01 -10.52
N ILE A 131 -6.89 13.04 -10.79
CA ILE A 131 -6.35 13.28 -12.15
C ILE A 131 -5.37 12.17 -12.53
N LEU A 132 -4.49 11.80 -11.61
CA LEU A 132 -3.55 10.69 -11.84
C LEU A 132 -4.29 9.36 -11.95
N GLN A 133 -5.22 9.08 -11.04
CA GLN A 133 -6.03 7.87 -11.07
C GLN A 133 -6.72 7.68 -12.43
N GLU A 134 -7.41 8.71 -12.93
CA GLU A 134 -8.06 8.68 -14.23
C GLU A 134 -7.04 8.50 -15.38
N THR A 135 -5.88 9.17 -15.27
CA THR A 135 -4.80 9.05 -16.24
C THR A 135 -4.29 7.62 -16.33
N LEU A 136 -4.02 6.99 -15.17
CA LEU A 136 -3.56 5.60 -15.11
C LEU A 136 -4.61 4.62 -15.65
N TYR A 137 -5.90 4.85 -15.34
CA TYR A 137 -6.98 4.06 -15.91
C TYR A 137 -6.98 4.08 -17.42
N HIS A 138 -6.86 5.26 -18.04
CA HIS A 138 -6.77 5.40 -19.50
C HIS A 138 -5.47 4.87 -20.11
N LEU A 139 -4.42 4.72 -19.31
CA LEU A 139 -3.18 4.05 -19.70
C LEU A 139 -3.25 2.52 -19.52
N GLY A 140 -4.38 1.97 -19.08
CA GLY A 140 -4.59 0.53 -18.92
C GLY A 140 -4.09 -0.05 -17.59
N PHE A 141 -3.93 0.78 -16.56
CA PHE A 141 -3.66 0.32 -15.20
C PHE A 141 -4.96 -0.06 -14.48
N GLY A 142 -4.89 -1.13 -13.67
CA GLY A 142 -5.93 -1.50 -12.72
C GLY A 142 -5.43 -1.41 -11.28
N ALA A 143 -6.22 -0.86 -10.36
CA ALA A 143 -5.86 -0.83 -8.95
C ALA A 143 -5.85 -2.25 -8.37
N ILE A 144 -4.76 -2.62 -7.66
CA ILE A 144 -4.57 -3.95 -7.08
C ILE A 144 -4.55 -3.93 -5.56
N LEU A 145 -4.04 -2.85 -4.94
CA LEU A 145 -3.97 -2.67 -3.50
C LEU A 145 -4.53 -1.31 -3.12
N ALA A 146 -5.15 -1.26 -1.94
CA ALA A 146 -5.57 -0.04 -1.28
C ALA A 146 -4.97 0.00 0.12
N GLU A 147 -4.31 1.10 0.46
CA GLU A 147 -3.80 1.39 1.78
C GLU A 147 -4.69 2.43 2.46
N ARG A 148 -5.04 2.15 3.70
CA ARG A 148 -6.00 2.96 4.45
C ARG A 148 -5.47 3.29 5.84
N LEU A 149 -5.85 4.44 6.34
CA LEU A 149 -5.47 4.95 7.65
C LEU A 149 -6.68 5.32 8.48
N ARG A 150 -6.52 5.24 9.78
CA ARG A 150 -7.40 5.86 10.78
C ARG A 150 -6.58 6.34 11.97
N ASP A 151 -7.15 7.22 12.78
CA ASP A 151 -6.66 7.51 14.12
C ASP A 151 -6.97 6.36 15.10
N CYS A 152 -6.51 6.49 16.33
CA CYS A 152 -6.80 5.55 17.40
C CYS A 152 -8.09 5.92 18.20
N SER A 153 -9.02 6.69 17.61
CA SER A 153 -10.31 6.98 18.23
C SER A 153 -11.14 5.70 18.40
N ALA A 154 -11.97 5.65 19.44
CA ALA A 154 -12.72 4.46 19.80
C ALA A 154 -13.61 3.95 18.65
N VAL A 155 -13.63 2.64 18.45
CA VAL A 155 -14.56 1.94 17.57
C VAL A 155 -15.73 1.45 18.40
N ALA A 156 -16.95 1.89 18.09
CA ALA A 156 -18.14 1.43 18.77
C ALA A 156 -18.52 0.01 18.25
N ALA A 157 -18.32 -1.00 19.08
CA ALA A 157 -18.89 -2.31 18.83
C ALA A 157 -20.36 -2.32 19.25
N ARG A 158 -21.22 -2.88 18.41
CA ARG A 158 -22.67 -2.93 18.65
C ARG A 158 -23.13 -4.17 19.43
N HIS A 159 -22.22 -5.14 19.64
CA HIS A 159 -22.53 -6.43 20.25
C HIS A 159 -21.49 -6.76 21.33
N ASP A 160 -21.94 -7.40 22.39
CA ASP A 160 -21.07 -7.95 23.43
C ASP A 160 -20.45 -9.27 22.91
N VAL A 161 -19.36 -9.13 22.17
CA VAL A 161 -18.60 -10.24 21.59
C VAL A 161 -17.36 -10.46 22.45
N ALA A 162 -17.23 -11.67 23.00
CA ALA A 162 -16.10 -12.02 23.86
C ALA A 162 -14.82 -12.22 23.04
N ILE A 163 -13.99 -11.17 22.95
CA ILE A 163 -12.68 -11.23 22.29
C ILE A 163 -11.60 -11.47 23.34
N ARG A 164 -10.73 -12.42 23.09
CA ARG A 164 -9.54 -12.71 23.92
C ARG A 164 -8.24 -12.46 23.17
N VAL A 165 -7.15 -12.35 23.91
CA VAL A 165 -5.80 -12.41 23.36
C VAL A 165 -5.42 -13.88 23.21
N GLU A 166 -5.01 -14.29 22.00
CA GLU A 166 -4.51 -15.65 21.73
C GLU A 166 -3.00 -15.69 21.96
N GLN A 167 -2.58 -16.56 22.88
CA GLN A 167 -1.18 -16.78 23.21
C GLN A 167 -0.57 -17.91 22.36
N ASP A 168 -1.37 -18.87 21.99
CA ASP A 168 -0.94 -20.02 21.18
C ASP A 168 -1.41 -19.86 19.73
N VAL A 169 -0.55 -19.23 18.92
CA VAL A 169 -0.84 -18.98 17.50
C VAL A 169 -1.04 -20.28 16.70
N SER A 170 -0.58 -21.45 17.21
CA SER A 170 -0.79 -22.74 16.53
C SER A 170 -2.28 -23.11 16.43
N ARG A 171 -3.11 -22.62 17.34
CA ARG A 171 -4.58 -22.81 17.30
C ARG A 171 -5.24 -22.12 16.10
N LEU A 172 -4.54 -21.16 15.47
CA LEU A 172 -5.05 -20.42 14.30
C LEU A 172 -4.73 -21.12 12.97
N ILE A 173 -3.94 -22.20 12.95
CA ILE A 173 -3.46 -22.82 11.70
C ILE A 173 -4.62 -23.18 10.75
N THR A 174 -5.68 -23.79 11.28
CA THR A 174 -6.87 -24.14 10.49
C THR A 174 -7.52 -22.88 9.91
N LEU A 175 -7.74 -21.88 10.75
CA LEU A 175 -8.41 -20.64 10.38
C LEU A 175 -7.56 -19.81 9.39
N GLN A 176 -6.24 -19.73 9.59
CA GLN A 176 -5.32 -19.09 8.66
C GLN A 176 -5.27 -19.83 7.31
N THR A 177 -5.34 -21.17 7.32
CA THR A 177 -5.43 -21.97 6.08
C THR A 177 -6.73 -21.68 5.34
N GLU A 178 -7.86 -21.57 6.03
CA GLU A 178 -9.14 -21.15 5.46
C GLU A 178 -9.04 -19.77 4.85
N HIS A 179 -8.43 -18.81 5.56
CA HIS A 179 -8.18 -17.45 5.09
C HIS A 179 -7.32 -17.46 3.81
N ASN A 180 -6.23 -18.19 3.79
CA ASN A 180 -5.35 -18.29 2.62
C ASN A 180 -6.07 -18.93 1.42
N ARG A 181 -6.95 -19.92 1.64
CA ARG A 181 -7.80 -20.49 0.60
C ARG A 181 -8.85 -19.52 0.07
N TYR A 182 -9.37 -18.63 0.91
CA TYR A 182 -10.30 -17.60 0.47
C TYR A 182 -9.72 -16.74 -0.65
N TYR A 183 -8.41 -16.45 -0.62
CA TYR A 183 -7.72 -15.70 -1.66
C TYR A 183 -7.62 -16.41 -3.02
N LEU A 184 -7.80 -17.75 -3.07
CA LEU A 184 -7.81 -18.50 -4.33
C LEU A 184 -9.09 -18.30 -5.14
N ASN A 185 -10.14 -17.76 -4.51
CA ASN A 185 -11.47 -17.67 -5.11
C ASN A 185 -11.73 -16.29 -5.70
N ALA A 186 -12.80 -16.22 -6.52
CA ALA A 186 -13.30 -14.98 -7.08
C ALA A 186 -13.67 -13.97 -5.98
N PRO A 187 -13.40 -12.71 -6.21
CA PRO A 187 -12.73 -12.12 -7.38
C PRO A 187 -11.22 -11.92 -7.21
N ILE A 188 -10.62 -12.42 -6.11
CA ILE A 188 -9.23 -12.10 -5.71
C ILE A 188 -8.21 -12.87 -6.55
N PHE A 189 -8.32 -14.21 -6.64
CA PHE A 189 -7.45 -15.13 -7.40
C PHE A 189 -5.94 -14.97 -7.09
N ILE A 190 -5.59 -14.86 -5.82
CA ILE A 190 -4.21 -14.77 -5.34
C ILE A 190 -3.82 -16.06 -4.62
N ARG A 191 -2.69 -16.67 -5.02
CA ARG A 191 -2.14 -17.84 -4.34
C ARG A 191 -1.41 -17.40 -3.07
N LYS A 192 -1.87 -17.93 -1.92
CA LYS A 192 -1.19 -17.84 -0.62
C LYS A 192 -0.79 -19.23 -0.14
N PRO A 193 0.17 -19.36 0.77
CA PRO A 193 0.58 -20.64 1.33
C PRO A 193 -0.60 -21.37 2.00
N THR A 194 -0.74 -22.68 1.76
CA THR A 194 -1.79 -23.51 2.37
C THR A 194 -1.23 -24.79 2.99
N ALA A 195 0.06 -25.06 2.79
CA ALA A 195 0.72 -26.18 3.45
C ALA A 195 0.90 -25.86 4.94
N HIS A 196 0.68 -26.83 5.81
CA HIS A 196 0.69 -26.67 7.26
C HIS A 196 1.96 -25.99 7.78
N GLN A 197 3.14 -26.41 7.27
CA GLN A 197 4.43 -25.86 7.69
C GLN A 197 4.59 -24.39 7.33
N ASP A 198 4.15 -23.98 6.14
CA ASP A 198 4.25 -22.60 5.67
C ASP A 198 3.30 -21.69 6.45
N VAL A 199 2.08 -22.16 6.72
CA VAL A 199 1.10 -21.42 7.54
C VAL A 199 1.58 -21.26 8.97
N LEU A 200 2.16 -22.32 9.55
CA LEU A 200 2.75 -22.25 10.89
C LEU A 200 3.92 -21.27 10.93
N ALA A 201 4.79 -21.28 9.92
CA ALA A 201 5.91 -20.32 9.83
C ALA A 201 5.43 -18.87 9.73
N GLU A 202 4.37 -18.61 8.94
CA GLU A 202 3.73 -17.28 8.83
C GLU A 202 3.22 -16.81 10.21
N LEU A 203 2.48 -17.65 10.93
CA LEU A 203 1.96 -17.34 12.26
C LEU A 203 3.07 -17.16 13.29
N ALA A 204 4.12 -18.01 13.25
CA ALA A 204 5.26 -17.91 14.13
C ALA A 204 6.07 -16.61 13.90
N ALA A 205 6.14 -16.13 12.65
CA ALA A 205 6.78 -14.85 12.34
C ALA A 205 6.05 -13.67 13.01
N HIS A 206 4.72 -13.67 13.04
CA HIS A 206 3.94 -12.66 13.78
C HIS A 206 4.23 -12.71 15.28
N ALA A 207 4.28 -13.90 15.88
CA ALA A 207 4.60 -14.06 17.30
C ALA A 207 6.02 -13.59 17.62
N ALA A 208 6.99 -13.86 16.74
CA ALA A 208 8.39 -13.41 16.89
C ALA A 208 8.53 -11.88 16.79
N GLN A 209 7.64 -11.21 16.06
CA GLN A 209 7.56 -9.74 15.97
C GLN A 209 6.82 -9.10 17.16
N CYS A 210 6.43 -9.88 18.17
CA CYS A 210 5.62 -9.44 19.31
C CYS A 210 4.25 -8.85 18.89
N ASP A 211 3.70 -9.31 17.77
CA ASP A 211 2.37 -8.92 17.34
C ASP A 211 1.31 -9.47 18.31
N VAL A 212 0.24 -8.72 18.51
CA VAL A 212 -0.89 -9.16 19.36
C VAL A 212 -1.95 -9.80 18.46
N VAL A 213 -2.40 -10.99 18.85
CA VAL A 213 -3.47 -11.71 18.17
C VAL A 213 -4.74 -11.64 19.01
N PHE A 214 -5.77 -11.00 18.48
CA PHE A 214 -7.11 -11.03 19.04
C PHE A 214 -7.93 -12.11 18.35
N ALA A 215 -8.60 -12.96 19.12
CA ALA A 215 -9.42 -14.06 18.60
C ALA A 215 -10.81 -14.09 19.22
N TYR A 216 -11.77 -14.57 18.46
CA TYR A 216 -13.09 -14.96 18.89
C TYR A 216 -13.24 -16.47 18.72
N ASP A 217 -13.68 -17.14 19.77
CA ASP A 217 -13.93 -18.58 19.75
C ASP A 217 -15.43 -18.85 19.72
N ASP A 218 -15.85 -19.78 18.89
CA ASP A 218 -17.13 -20.45 18.98
C ASP A 218 -16.89 -21.89 19.46
N GLN A 219 -17.56 -22.29 20.53
CA GLN A 219 -17.38 -23.61 21.16
C GLN A 219 -15.90 -23.96 21.49
N GLN A 220 -15.12 -22.97 21.92
CA GLN A 220 -13.70 -23.05 22.23
C GLN A 220 -12.74 -23.22 21.04
N GLU A 221 -13.24 -23.16 19.82
CA GLU A 221 -12.42 -23.16 18.61
C GLU A 221 -12.34 -21.76 18.01
N PRO A 222 -11.14 -21.28 17.61
CA PRO A 222 -11.01 -19.99 16.91
C PRO A 222 -11.80 -20.00 15.61
N CYS A 223 -12.65 -18.99 15.43
CA CYS A 223 -13.44 -18.82 14.21
C CYS A 223 -13.36 -17.40 13.62
N ALA A 224 -12.66 -16.51 14.29
CA ALA A 224 -12.25 -15.21 13.79
C ALA A 224 -10.99 -14.74 14.50
N TYR A 225 -10.16 -13.95 13.83
CA TYR A 225 -8.96 -13.35 14.41
C TYR A 225 -8.60 -12.01 13.75
N MET A 226 -7.77 -11.23 14.45
CA MET A 226 -7.09 -10.03 13.92
C MET A 226 -5.70 -9.94 14.54
N ILE A 227 -4.67 -9.83 13.71
CA ILE A 227 -3.27 -9.66 14.12
C ILE A 227 -2.91 -8.20 13.94
N VAL A 228 -2.42 -7.57 15.00
CA VAL A 228 -1.98 -6.18 15.01
C VAL A 228 -0.60 -6.05 15.64
N GLY A 229 0.24 -5.22 15.07
CA GLY A 229 1.58 -4.95 15.57
C GLY A 229 2.12 -3.64 15.05
N GLU A 230 3.40 -3.37 15.28
CA GLU A 230 4.07 -2.21 14.68
C GLU A 230 4.13 -2.35 13.16
N SER A 231 3.93 -1.23 12.45
CA SER A 231 4.12 -1.21 11.01
C SER A 231 5.61 -1.36 10.67
N THR A 232 5.95 -2.51 10.09
CA THR A 232 7.33 -2.87 9.71
C THR A 232 7.50 -2.98 8.20
N ILE A 233 6.58 -2.43 7.44
CA ILE A 233 6.56 -2.58 5.98
C ILE A 233 7.80 -1.90 5.39
N GLY A 234 8.66 -2.70 4.77
CA GLY A 234 9.77 -2.20 3.96
C GLY A 234 9.28 -1.86 2.56
N GLY A 235 9.69 -0.73 1.99
CA GLY A 235 9.31 -0.31 0.63
C GLY A 235 7.86 0.13 0.49
N GLU A 236 6.92 -0.73 0.83
CA GLU A 236 5.49 -0.44 0.89
C GLU A 236 5.17 0.34 2.17
N GLY A 237 4.35 1.38 2.08
CA GLY A 237 4.04 2.23 3.23
C GLY A 237 5.23 2.98 3.83
N CYS A 238 6.29 3.24 3.05
CA CYS A 238 7.51 3.85 3.55
C CYS A 238 7.28 5.20 4.23
N LEU A 239 6.27 5.95 3.81
CA LEU A 239 5.89 7.23 4.42
C LEU A 239 5.35 7.08 5.85
N LEU A 240 4.95 5.88 6.25
CA LEU A 240 4.40 5.55 7.57
C LEU A 240 5.44 4.96 8.52
N GLN A 241 6.63 4.59 8.02
CA GLN A 241 7.67 3.97 8.83
C GLN A 241 8.18 4.93 9.91
N GLN A 242 8.48 4.38 11.09
CA GLN A 242 9.01 5.15 12.22
C GLN A 242 8.14 6.34 12.66
N THR A 243 6.83 6.31 12.35
CA THR A 243 5.90 7.40 12.64
C THR A 243 4.83 7.01 13.66
N LYS A 244 5.11 6.03 14.52
CA LYS A 244 4.15 5.49 15.51
C LYS A 244 2.87 5.00 14.84
N THR A 245 3.01 4.13 13.83
CA THR A 245 1.91 3.52 13.12
C THR A 245 1.78 2.06 13.53
N ALA A 246 0.61 1.66 14.04
CA ALA A 246 0.23 0.26 14.18
C ALA A 246 -0.33 -0.26 12.85
N GLN A 247 -0.12 -1.52 12.55
CA GLN A 247 -0.63 -2.17 11.35
C GLN A 247 -1.51 -3.36 11.70
N ILE A 248 -2.66 -3.46 11.06
CA ILE A 248 -3.42 -4.70 11.00
C ILE A 248 -2.81 -5.55 9.91
N LYS A 249 -2.09 -6.60 10.31
CA LYS A 249 -1.29 -7.45 9.42
C LYS A 249 -2.11 -8.59 8.80
N SER A 250 -3.11 -9.08 9.52
CA SER A 250 -4.02 -10.12 9.03
C SER A 250 -5.33 -10.06 9.80
N ALA A 251 -6.46 -10.31 9.11
CA ALA A 251 -7.77 -10.38 9.75
C ALA A 251 -8.69 -11.31 8.96
N TYR A 252 -9.39 -12.18 9.67
CA TYR A 252 -10.36 -13.10 9.07
C TYR A 252 -11.52 -13.39 10.00
N VAL A 253 -12.71 -13.46 9.42
CA VAL A 253 -13.93 -13.95 10.06
C VAL A 253 -14.53 -15.00 9.14
N ARG A 254 -14.83 -16.19 9.66
CA ARG A 254 -15.49 -17.26 8.88
C ARG A 254 -16.75 -16.72 8.21
N PRO A 255 -17.01 -17.08 6.94
CA PRO A 255 -18.12 -16.51 6.16
C PRO A 255 -19.49 -16.58 6.85
N GLU A 256 -19.79 -17.68 7.52
CA GLU A 256 -21.06 -17.95 8.24
C GLU A 256 -21.26 -17.05 9.47
N LEU A 257 -20.18 -16.44 9.98
CA LEU A 257 -20.20 -15.57 11.15
C LEU A 257 -20.13 -14.07 10.78
N ARG A 258 -20.03 -13.76 9.49
CA ARG A 258 -19.99 -12.38 9.02
C ARG A 258 -21.34 -11.67 9.26
N GLY A 259 -21.30 -10.36 9.38
CA GLY A 259 -22.50 -9.55 9.67
C GLY A 259 -22.95 -9.56 11.12
N GLN A 260 -22.35 -10.37 12.00
CA GLN A 260 -22.71 -10.51 13.42
C GLN A 260 -21.92 -9.58 14.36
N GLY A 261 -21.14 -8.64 13.82
CA GLY A 261 -20.37 -7.65 14.64
C GLY A 261 -18.99 -8.15 15.10
N ILE A 262 -18.62 -9.41 14.86
CA ILE A 262 -17.36 -10.00 15.33
C ILE A 262 -16.15 -9.24 14.78
N GLY A 263 -16.14 -8.92 13.48
CA GLY A 263 -15.05 -8.14 12.88
C GLY A 263 -14.90 -6.75 13.50
N THR A 264 -16.01 -6.10 13.84
CA THR A 264 -16.00 -4.80 14.52
C THR A 264 -15.48 -4.91 15.95
N ALA A 265 -15.84 -5.97 16.70
CA ALA A 265 -15.32 -6.20 18.03
C ALA A 265 -13.81 -6.49 18.04
N LEU A 266 -13.32 -7.26 17.06
CA LEU A 266 -11.88 -7.47 16.85
C LEU A 266 -11.16 -6.15 16.53
N LEU A 267 -11.71 -5.34 15.65
CA LEU A 267 -11.15 -4.03 15.31
C LEU A 267 -11.13 -3.09 16.52
N GLN A 268 -12.19 -3.07 17.33
CA GLN A 268 -12.22 -2.31 18.58
C GLN A 268 -11.03 -2.68 19.47
N ARG A 269 -10.80 -3.97 19.70
CA ARG A 269 -9.68 -4.44 20.54
C ARG A 269 -8.31 -4.08 19.95
N ALA A 270 -8.15 -4.17 18.63
CA ALA A 270 -6.93 -3.78 17.94
C ALA A 270 -6.65 -2.27 18.07
N VAL A 271 -7.66 -1.43 17.91
CA VAL A 271 -7.55 0.03 18.06
C VAL A 271 -7.31 0.44 19.52
N GLU A 272 -8.00 -0.19 20.48
CA GLU A 272 -7.75 0.01 21.91
C GLU A 272 -6.30 -0.32 22.29
N TRP A 273 -5.78 -1.44 21.78
CA TRP A 273 -4.39 -1.83 21.98
C TRP A 273 -3.44 -0.79 21.36
N ALA A 274 -3.66 -0.36 20.14
CA ALA A 274 -2.84 0.65 19.47
C ALA A 274 -2.82 1.96 20.28
N HIS A 275 -3.96 2.39 20.78
CA HIS A 275 -4.07 3.56 21.66
C HIS A 275 -3.28 3.38 22.98
N GLN A 276 -3.40 2.22 23.64
CA GLN A 276 -2.67 1.91 24.87
C GLN A 276 -1.15 1.88 24.66
N GLN A 277 -0.70 1.40 23.48
CA GLN A 277 0.71 1.39 23.07
C GLN A 277 1.20 2.76 22.54
N ARG A 278 0.35 3.79 22.57
CA ARG A 278 0.65 5.16 22.15
C ARG A 278 0.99 5.27 20.66
N TYR A 279 0.42 4.42 19.81
CA TYR A 279 0.46 4.64 18.37
C TYR A 279 -0.40 5.85 18.01
N ALA A 280 0.05 6.60 17.01
CA ALA A 280 -0.66 7.79 16.54
C ALA A 280 -1.80 7.42 15.57
N ARG A 281 -1.66 6.28 14.87
CA ARG A 281 -2.60 5.80 13.85
C ARG A 281 -2.56 4.30 13.69
N VAL A 282 -3.59 3.79 13.02
CA VAL A 282 -3.67 2.39 12.58
C VAL A 282 -3.74 2.35 11.06
N PHE A 283 -2.97 1.44 10.48
CA PHE A 283 -2.82 1.20 9.04
C PHE A 283 -3.37 -0.18 8.67
N VAL A 284 -3.97 -0.28 7.51
CA VAL A 284 -4.34 -1.55 6.89
C VAL A 284 -4.13 -1.47 5.38
N GLU A 285 -3.59 -2.55 4.80
CA GLU A 285 -3.53 -2.77 3.36
C GLU A 285 -4.48 -3.92 2.99
N HIS A 286 -5.13 -3.81 1.85
CA HIS A 286 -5.95 -4.90 1.31
C HIS A 286 -5.99 -4.87 -0.21
N GLU A 287 -6.18 -6.04 -0.82
CA GLU A 287 -6.44 -6.13 -2.25
C GLU A 287 -7.76 -5.42 -2.62
N THR A 288 -7.73 -4.59 -3.67
CA THR A 288 -8.94 -3.90 -4.15
C THR A 288 -10.02 -4.87 -4.63
N ALA A 289 -9.61 -6.05 -5.13
CA ALA A 289 -10.51 -7.13 -5.53
C ALA A 289 -11.18 -7.83 -4.33
N ASN A 290 -10.70 -7.62 -3.10
CA ASN A 290 -11.35 -8.16 -1.90
C ASN A 290 -12.56 -7.31 -1.50
N VAL A 291 -13.68 -7.52 -2.19
CA VAL A 291 -14.90 -6.71 -2.05
C VAL A 291 -15.39 -6.66 -0.60
N TYR A 292 -15.44 -7.80 0.09
CA TYR A 292 -15.92 -7.84 1.48
C TYR A 292 -14.96 -7.16 2.46
N GLY A 293 -13.65 -7.40 2.28
CA GLY A 293 -12.62 -6.70 3.06
C GLY A 293 -12.63 -5.20 2.78
N GLY A 294 -12.71 -4.80 1.51
CA GLY A 294 -12.77 -3.41 1.10
C GLY A 294 -13.98 -2.66 1.67
N GLN A 295 -15.17 -3.30 1.69
CA GLN A 295 -16.37 -2.73 2.31
C GLN A 295 -16.20 -2.58 3.83
N PHE A 296 -15.66 -3.61 4.50
CA PHE A 296 -15.42 -3.55 5.94
C PHE A 296 -14.43 -2.43 6.28
N TRP A 297 -13.27 -2.41 5.65
CA TRP A 297 -12.26 -1.39 5.92
C TRP A 297 -12.73 0.02 5.55
N GLY A 298 -13.51 0.17 4.47
CA GLY A 298 -14.07 1.45 4.05
C GLY A 298 -15.00 2.11 5.05
N ASN A 299 -15.62 1.34 5.95
CA ASN A 299 -16.47 1.88 7.03
C ASN A 299 -15.67 2.49 8.19
N TYR A 300 -14.38 2.12 8.33
CA TYR A 300 -13.58 2.49 9.50
C TYR A 300 -12.31 3.24 9.17
N PHE A 301 -11.83 3.19 7.94
CA PHE A 301 -10.55 3.74 7.51
C PHE A 301 -10.72 4.60 6.25
N THR A 302 -9.95 5.68 6.17
CA THR A 302 -9.86 6.53 4.99
C THR A 302 -8.73 6.01 4.08
N PRO A 303 -8.97 5.87 2.76
CA PRO A 303 -7.88 5.54 1.84
C PRO A 303 -6.88 6.70 1.78
N TYR A 304 -5.59 6.40 1.69
CA TYR A 304 -4.56 7.40 1.45
C TYR A 304 -3.69 7.07 0.25
N LEU A 305 -3.65 5.80 -0.16
CA LEU A 305 -2.81 5.35 -1.25
C LEU A 305 -3.44 4.17 -2.01
N TYR A 306 -3.22 4.15 -3.31
CA TYR A 306 -3.48 2.99 -4.17
C TYR A 306 -2.20 2.54 -4.87
N ALA A 307 -2.07 1.22 -5.09
CA ALA A 307 -1.13 0.67 -6.05
C ALA A 307 -1.91 0.17 -7.27
N SER A 308 -1.52 0.65 -8.44
CA SER A 308 -2.09 0.21 -9.72
C SER A 308 -1.04 -0.50 -10.56
N MET A 309 -1.49 -1.50 -11.30
CA MET A 309 -0.64 -2.36 -12.10
C MET A 309 -1.12 -2.36 -13.56
N ARG A 310 -0.16 -2.38 -14.47
CA ARG A 310 -0.36 -2.63 -15.90
C ARG A 310 0.53 -3.78 -16.34
N TYR A 311 -0.07 -4.70 -17.06
CA TYR A 311 0.63 -5.79 -17.73
C TYR A 311 0.85 -5.43 -19.20
N ILE A 312 2.09 -5.56 -19.68
CA ILE A 312 2.49 -5.33 -21.07
C ILE A 312 2.68 -6.70 -21.73
N ASP A 313 2.33 -6.82 -23.01
CA ASP A 313 2.49 -8.05 -23.77
C ASP A 313 3.97 -8.51 -23.74
N PRO A 314 4.28 -9.67 -23.13
CA PRO A 314 5.65 -10.15 -22.99
C PRO A 314 6.21 -10.72 -24.32
N THR A 315 5.36 -10.87 -25.34
CA THR A 315 5.78 -11.35 -26.68
C THR A 315 6.36 -10.23 -27.54
N LEU A 316 6.34 -8.97 -27.05
CA LEU A 316 6.99 -7.87 -27.73
C LEU A 316 8.49 -8.16 -27.84
N SER A 317 8.93 -8.56 -29.05
CA SER A 317 10.35 -8.54 -29.40
C SER A 317 10.70 -7.11 -29.83
N MET A 318 11.51 -6.42 -29.04
CA MET A 318 12.06 -5.14 -29.48
C MET A 318 12.96 -5.41 -30.68
N GLN A 319 12.51 -4.95 -31.85
CA GLN A 319 13.39 -4.90 -33.03
C GLN A 319 14.46 -3.86 -32.70
N GLY A 320 15.71 -4.31 -32.64
CA GLY A 320 16.89 -3.51 -32.39
C GLY A 320 17.14 -2.43 -33.45
#